data_967abc65a8cb8b673af5a94c7f75c3f0
#
_entry.id   967abc65a8cb8b673af5a94c7f75c3f0
#
_cell.length_a   1.000
_cell.length_b   1.000
_cell.length_c   1.000
_cell.angle_alpha   90.00
_cell.angle_beta   90.00
_cell.angle_gamma   90.00
#
_symmetry.space_group_name_H-M   'P 1'
#
loop_
_entity.id
_entity.type
_entity.pdbx_description
1 polymer ?
#
loop_
_entity_poly.entity_id
_entity_poly.type
_entity_poly.pdbx_seq_one_letter_code
_entity_poly.pdbx_strand_id
1 'polypeptide(L)'
;MLCANPDIIVDMGHLRLYCAGALAQAYENLGGSVLYFGKPHPPIYDLARRRLAALGADDGQILAIGDGINTDIQGAISEGIDALFITGGIAAAEFGPESDNPIKGLLDQWLDDKQLSPPFSMGHLR
;
A
#
# COMPACT_ATOMS: atom_id res chain seq x y z
N MET A 1 18.05 -7.40 -10.63
CA MET A 1 17.58 -6.00 -10.73
C MET A 1 17.26 -5.49 -9.34
N LEU A 2 17.42 -4.17 -9.05
CA LEU A 2 16.95 -3.56 -7.82
C LEU A 2 15.65 -2.79 -8.13
N CYS A 3 14.59 -3.01 -7.35
CA CYS A 3 13.31 -2.36 -7.51
C CYS A 3 12.96 -1.58 -6.23
N ALA A 4 13.06 -0.25 -6.31
CA ALA A 4 12.76 0.64 -5.18
C ALA A 4 11.27 1.01 -5.09
N ASN A 5 10.51 0.86 -6.16
CA ASN A 5 9.07 1.08 -6.21
C ASN A 5 8.37 -0.16 -6.80
N PRO A 6 7.81 -1.05 -5.96
CA PRO A 6 7.13 -2.26 -6.42
C PRO A 6 5.76 -2.05 -7.04
N ASP A 7 5.21 -0.83 -7.00
CA ASP A 7 3.90 -0.54 -7.59
C ASP A 7 3.90 -0.93 -9.08
N ILE A 8 2.85 -1.61 -9.50
CA ILE A 8 2.67 -2.05 -10.89
C ILE A 8 2.14 -0.91 -11.76
N ILE A 9 1.18 -0.15 -11.21
CA ILE A 9 0.50 0.95 -11.89
C ILE A 9 0.42 2.17 -10.99
N VAL A 10 0.27 3.34 -11.63
CA VAL A 10 -0.04 4.61 -10.96
C VAL A 10 -1.04 5.38 -11.81
N ASP A 11 -1.96 6.08 -11.15
CA ASP A 11 -2.88 7.00 -11.80
C ASP A 11 -2.28 8.42 -11.75
N MET A 12 -2.12 9.02 -12.94
CA MET A 12 -1.67 10.40 -13.11
C MET A 12 -2.78 11.19 -13.81
N GLY A 13 -3.65 11.80 -13.02
CA GLY A 13 -4.89 12.39 -13.49
C GLY A 13 -5.82 11.31 -14.06
N HIS A 14 -6.12 11.38 -15.35
CA HIS A 14 -6.95 10.39 -16.05
C HIS A 14 -6.14 9.32 -16.81
N LEU A 15 -4.82 9.34 -16.68
CA LEU A 15 -3.92 8.37 -17.31
C LEU A 15 -3.47 7.34 -16.29
N ARG A 16 -3.58 6.05 -16.65
CA ARG A 16 -3.01 4.94 -15.91
C ARG A 16 -1.71 4.52 -16.56
N LEU A 17 -0.61 4.55 -15.79
CA LEU A 17 0.75 4.28 -16.27
C LEU A 17 1.37 3.11 -15.51
N TYR A 18 2.28 2.39 -16.18
CA TYR A 18 3.08 1.37 -15.54
C TYR A 18 4.22 1.99 -14.72
N CYS A 19 4.46 1.40 -13.55
CA CYS A 19 5.56 1.75 -12.64
C CYS A 19 6.74 0.78 -12.74
N ALA A 20 7.76 1.02 -11.91
CA ALA A 20 8.96 0.19 -11.89
C ALA A 20 8.69 -1.27 -11.49
N GLY A 21 7.66 -1.53 -10.67
CA GLY A 21 7.23 -2.88 -10.33
C GLY A 21 6.79 -3.70 -11.54
N ALA A 22 6.15 -3.10 -12.54
CA ALA A 22 5.79 -3.78 -13.78
C ALA A 22 7.02 -4.23 -14.56
N LEU A 23 8.08 -3.40 -14.59
CA LEU A 23 9.36 -3.78 -15.22
C LEU A 23 10.07 -4.89 -14.44
N ALA A 24 10.02 -4.82 -13.11
CA ALA A 24 10.57 -5.86 -12.24
C ALA A 24 9.89 -7.21 -12.49
N GLN A 25 8.56 -7.22 -12.54
CA GLN A 25 7.77 -8.41 -12.83
C GLN A 25 8.06 -8.98 -14.23
N ALA A 26 8.17 -8.11 -15.25
CA ALA A 26 8.55 -8.54 -16.59
C ALA A 26 9.95 -9.18 -16.63
N TYR A 27 10.90 -8.62 -15.84
CA TYR A 27 12.25 -9.18 -15.73
C TYR A 27 12.26 -10.54 -15.03
N GLU A 28 11.45 -10.76 -13.99
CA GLU A 28 11.29 -12.06 -13.33
C GLU A 28 10.66 -13.09 -14.26
N ASN A 29 9.66 -12.70 -15.05
CA ASN A 29 9.05 -13.57 -16.05
C ASN A 29 10.04 -14.05 -17.15
N LEU A 30 11.12 -13.30 -17.36
CA LEU A 30 12.23 -13.68 -18.23
C LEU A 30 13.32 -14.50 -17.51
N GLY A 31 13.09 -14.92 -16.26
CA GLY A 31 14.04 -15.69 -15.46
C GLY A 31 15.06 -14.84 -14.70
N GLY A 32 14.86 -13.52 -14.65
CA GLY A 32 15.70 -12.61 -13.88
C GLY A 32 15.42 -12.67 -12.39
N SER A 33 16.34 -12.15 -11.57
CA SER A 33 16.19 -12.04 -10.13
C SER A 33 16.06 -10.57 -9.71
N VAL A 34 15.07 -10.25 -8.88
CA VAL A 34 14.78 -8.90 -8.39
C VAL A 34 14.90 -8.84 -6.87
N LEU A 35 15.52 -7.76 -6.38
CA LEU A 35 15.50 -7.36 -4.97
C LEU A 35 14.59 -6.14 -4.82
N TYR A 36 13.54 -6.29 -4.03
CA TYR A 36 12.54 -5.26 -3.78
C TYR A 36 12.85 -4.50 -2.49
N PHE A 37 12.76 -3.17 -2.52
CA PHE A 37 13.04 -2.28 -1.41
C PHE A 37 11.87 -1.39 -1.00
N GLY A 38 10.87 -1.20 -1.87
CA GLY A 38 9.66 -0.43 -1.59
C GLY A 38 8.58 -1.26 -0.88
N LYS A 39 7.49 -0.62 -0.47
CA LYS A 39 6.30 -1.28 0.11
C LYS A 39 5.78 -2.40 -0.80
N PRO A 40 5.37 -3.55 -0.27
CA PRO A 40 5.22 -3.93 1.14
C PRO A 40 6.47 -4.58 1.76
N HIS A 41 7.64 -4.48 1.12
CA HIS A 41 8.84 -5.23 1.51
C HIS A 41 9.55 -4.60 2.72
N PRO A 42 10.11 -5.40 3.65
CA PRO A 42 10.69 -4.96 4.92
C PRO A 42 11.76 -3.85 4.83
N PRO A 43 12.64 -3.79 3.82
CA PRO A 43 13.74 -2.82 3.83
C PRO A 43 13.33 -1.35 3.98
N ILE A 44 12.16 -0.95 3.44
CA ILE A 44 11.68 0.43 3.57
C ILE A 44 11.23 0.73 5.00
N TYR A 45 10.60 -0.23 5.67
CA TYR A 45 10.15 -0.10 7.07
C TYR A 45 11.34 -0.08 8.03
N ASP A 46 12.35 -0.92 7.81
CA ASP A 46 13.61 -0.88 8.56
C ASP A 46 14.31 0.47 8.43
N LEU A 47 14.32 1.03 7.23
CA LEU A 47 14.88 2.36 7.02
C LEU A 47 14.07 3.43 7.77
N ALA A 48 12.73 3.38 7.71
CA ALA A 48 11.86 4.31 8.40
C ALA A 48 12.08 4.25 9.92
N ARG A 49 12.11 3.06 10.53
CA ARG A 49 12.37 2.86 11.97
C ARG A 49 13.73 3.43 12.38
N ARG A 50 14.78 3.17 11.59
CA ARG A 50 16.11 3.75 11.86
C ARG A 50 16.10 5.28 11.81
N ARG A 51 15.32 5.88 10.92
CA ARG A 51 15.17 7.33 10.85
C ARG A 51 14.40 7.89 12.04
N LEU A 52 13.32 7.23 12.45
CA LEU A 52 12.56 7.60 13.65
C LEU A 52 13.44 7.54 14.90
N ALA A 53 14.17 6.44 15.11
CA ALA A 53 15.09 6.30 16.24
C ALA A 53 16.16 7.41 16.26
N ALA A 54 16.70 7.79 15.09
CA ALA A 54 17.66 8.90 14.98
C ALA A 54 17.06 10.26 15.34
N LEU A 55 15.74 10.42 15.23
CA LEU A 55 15.00 11.63 15.66
C LEU A 55 14.55 11.55 17.13
N GLY A 56 14.83 10.46 17.84
CA GLY A 56 14.39 10.22 19.21
C GLY A 56 12.90 9.92 19.33
N ALA A 57 12.25 9.53 18.24
CA ALA A 57 10.85 9.12 18.25
C ALA A 57 10.71 7.62 18.56
N ASP A 58 9.63 7.27 19.26
CA ASP A 58 9.27 5.89 19.55
C ASP A 58 8.50 5.28 18.36
N ASP A 59 8.80 4.04 18.00
CA ASP A 59 8.08 3.33 16.94
C ASP A 59 6.74 2.72 17.41
N GLY A 60 6.44 2.79 18.71
CA GLY A 60 5.19 2.30 19.29
C GLY A 60 3.93 3.10 18.92
N GLN A 61 4.06 4.23 18.21
CA GLN A 61 2.96 5.12 17.83
C GLN A 61 2.97 5.46 16.34
N ILE A 62 3.19 4.46 15.48
CA ILE A 62 3.19 4.65 14.03
C ILE A 62 1.82 4.28 13.48
N LEU A 63 1.27 5.13 12.62
CA LEU A 63 0.11 4.85 11.78
C LEU A 63 0.53 4.90 10.31
N ALA A 64 0.37 3.81 9.59
CA ALA A 64 0.54 3.80 8.14
C ALA A 64 -0.74 4.30 7.48
N ILE A 65 -0.62 5.19 6.49
CA ILE A 65 -1.76 5.75 5.77
C ILE A 65 -1.52 5.52 4.28
N GLY A 66 -2.48 4.91 3.59
CA GLY A 66 -2.36 4.68 2.16
C GLY A 66 -3.59 4.06 1.53
N ASP A 67 -3.60 4.00 0.19
CA ASP A 67 -4.69 3.50 -0.63
C ASP A 67 -4.34 2.21 -1.39
N GLY A 68 -3.08 1.80 -1.37
CA GLY A 68 -2.60 0.56 -1.98
C GLY A 68 -2.79 -0.65 -1.07
N ILE A 69 -3.78 -1.49 -1.34
CA ILE A 69 -4.07 -2.67 -0.50
C ILE A 69 -2.87 -3.64 -0.45
N ASN A 70 -2.22 -3.89 -1.59
CA ASN A 70 -1.10 -4.84 -1.70
C ASN A 70 0.27 -4.21 -1.38
N THR A 71 0.34 -2.92 -1.15
CA THR A 71 1.57 -2.18 -0.84
C THR A 71 1.49 -1.52 0.52
N ASP A 72 0.65 -0.51 0.69
CA ASP A 72 0.54 0.25 1.94
C ASP A 72 -0.04 -0.61 3.06
N ILE A 73 -1.19 -1.23 2.82
CA ILE A 73 -1.95 -1.94 3.85
C ILE A 73 -1.31 -3.28 4.17
N GLN A 74 -1.00 -4.06 3.15
CA GLN A 74 -0.30 -5.34 3.35
C GLN A 74 1.03 -5.15 4.06
N GLY A 75 1.80 -4.14 3.66
CA GLY A 75 3.09 -3.85 4.27
C GLY A 75 2.95 -3.43 5.73
N ALA A 76 2.00 -2.55 6.07
CA ALA A 76 1.75 -2.15 7.44
C ALA A 76 1.36 -3.34 8.31
N ILE A 77 0.41 -4.17 7.86
CA ILE A 77 -0.02 -5.38 8.59
C ILE A 77 1.15 -6.35 8.77
N SER A 78 1.95 -6.59 7.73
CA SER A 78 3.11 -7.50 7.79
C SER A 78 4.18 -7.03 8.78
N GLU A 79 4.27 -5.73 9.00
CA GLU A 79 5.23 -5.09 9.92
C GLU A 79 4.65 -4.82 11.32
N GLY A 80 3.39 -5.22 11.58
CA GLY A 80 2.71 -5.00 12.86
C GLY A 80 2.40 -3.52 13.13
N ILE A 81 2.22 -2.72 12.08
CA ILE A 81 1.89 -1.29 12.16
C ILE A 81 0.39 -1.11 11.90
N ASP A 82 -0.28 -0.32 12.72
CA ASP A 82 -1.67 0.07 12.46
C ASP A 82 -1.80 0.78 11.11
N ALA A 83 -2.87 0.46 10.38
CA ALA A 83 -3.11 1.01 9.04
C ALA A 83 -4.44 1.76 8.95
N LEU A 84 -4.41 2.93 8.32
CA LEU A 84 -5.58 3.66 7.85
C LEU A 84 -5.68 3.48 6.33
N PHE A 85 -6.66 2.70 5.89
CA PHE A 85 -6.93 2.48 4.47
C PHE A 85 -7.75 3.62 3.88
N ILE A 86 -7.20 4.28 2.85
CA ILE A 86 -7.87 5.35 2.12
C ILE A 86 -8.66 4.74 0.96
N THR A 87 -9.96 4.58 1.15
CA THR A 87 -10.84 3.90 0.19
C THR A 87 -11.17 4.72 -1.04
N GLY A 88 -11.02 6.05 -0.99
CA GLY A 88 -11.25 6.96 -2.11
C GLY A 88 -10.08 7.10 -3.09
N GLY A 89 -9.03 6.25 -2.95
CA GLY A 89 -7.88 6.19 -3.84
C GLY A 89 -8.02 5.17 -4.97
N ILE A 90 -6.97 4.36 -5.19
CA ILE A 90 -6.84 3.43 -6.34
C ILE A 90 -8.04 2.47 -6.48
N ALA A 91 -8.62 2.03 -5.35
CA ALA A 91 -9.73 1.07 -5.33
C ALA A 91 -11.12 1.71 -5.20
N ALA A 92 -11.25 3.04 -5.35
CA ALA A 92 -12.51 3.74 -5.06
C ALA A 92 -13.73 3.18 -5.81
N ALA A 93 -13.56 2.76 -7.05
CA ALA A 93 -14.64 2.21 -7.88
C ALA A 93 -15.24 0.89 -7.34
N GLU A 94 -14.50 0.18 -6.49
CA GLU A 94 -14.94 -1.10 -5.90
C GLU A 94 -16.00 -0.90 -4.79
N PHE A 95 -16.08 0.31 -4.20
CA PHE A 95 -16.85 0.57 -2.99
C PHE A 95 -18.10 1.41 -3.23
N GLY A 96 -18.48 1.62 -4.49
CA GLY A 96 -19.68 2.34 -4.86
C GLY A 96 -19.40 3.70 -5.54
N PRO A 97 -20.46 4.48 -5.84
CA PRO A 97 -20.33 5.70 -6.63
C PRO A 97 -19.75 6.90 -5.87
N GLU A 98 -19.74 6.84 -4.53
CA GLU A 98 -19.28 7.92 -3.65
C GLU A 98 -17.95 7.57 -3.01
N SER A 99 -16.86 8.16 -3.51
CA SER A 99 -15.51 7.89 -3.00
C SER A 99 -15.31 8.30 -1.53
N ASP A 100 -16.06 9.30 -1.03
CA ASP A 100 -16.01 9.74 0.37
C ASP A 100 -16.70 8.77 1.34
N ASN A 101 -17.68 8.02 0.86
CA ASN A 101 -18.53 7.15 1.67
C ASN A 101 -18.59 5.75 1.04
N PRO A 102 -17.61 4.90 1.27
CA PRO A 102 -17.62 3.54 0.75
C PRO A 102 -18.84 2.77 1.29
N ILE A 103 -19.49 1.99 0.43
CA ILE A 103 -20.56 1.11 0.85
C ILE A 103 -19.97 0.00 1.72
N LYS A 104 -20.29 0.01 3.02
CA LYS A 104 -19.67 -0.87 4.01
C LYS A 104 -19.66 -2.35 3.60
N GLY A 105 -20.78 -2.86 3.07
CA GLY A 105 -20.87 -4.26 2.67
C GLY A 105 -19.93 -4.62 1.51
N LEU A 106 -19.72 -3.72 0.55
CA LEU A 106 -18.77 -3.92 -0.54
C LEU A 106 -17.32 -3.87 -0.02
N LEU A 107 -17.02 -2.92 0.86
CA LEU A 107 -15.70 -2.81 1.46
C LEU A 107 -15.34 -4.04 2.29
N ASP A 108 -16.24 -4.48 3.18
CA ASP A 108 -16.03 -5.65 4.04
C ASP A 108 -15.76 -6.90 3.18
N GLN A 109 -16.61 -7.18 2.18
CA GLN A 109 -16.43 -8.31 1.28
C GLN A 109 -15.12 -8.26 0.51
N TRP A 110 -14.76 -7.07 0.00
CA TRP A 110 -13.53 -6.88 -0.75
C TRP A 110 -12.27 -7.08 0.11
N LEU A 111 -12.30 -6.63 1.37
CA LEU A 111 -11.21 -6.85 2.33
C LEU A 111 -11.09 -8.34 2.70
N ASP A 112 -12.22 -9.04 2.88
CA ASP A 112 -12.24 -10.48 3.13
C ASP A 112 -11.63 -11.26 1.95
N ASP A 113 -11.96 -10.91 0.72
CA ASP A 113 -11.39 -11.50 -0.50
C ASP A 113 -9.87 -11.29 -0.59
N LYS A 114 -9.37 -10.15 -0.08
CA LYS A 114 -7.93 -9.85 0.02
C LYS A 114 -7.25 -10.47 1.22
N GLN A 115 -8.02 -11.01 2.19
CA GLN A 115 -7.52 -11.53 3.47
C GLN A 115 -6.71 -10.49 4.27
N LEU A 116 -7.12 -9.23 4.19
CA LEU A 116 -6.49 -8.10 4.88
C LEU A 116 -7.53 -7.33 5.69
N SER A 117 -7.20 -6.99 6.94
CA SER A 117 -8.11 -6.32 7.87
C SER A 117 -7.43 -5.11 8.49
N PRO A 118 -7.34 -3.97 7.77
CA PRO A 118 -6.84 -2.73 8.36
C PRO A 118 -7.78 -2.27 9.49
N PRO A 119 -7.23 -1.82 10.64
CA PRO A 119 -8.06 -1.41 11.78
C PRO A 119 -8.90 -0.16 11.50
N PHE A 120 -8.47 0.66 10.54
CA PHE A 120 -9.15 1.91 10.20
C PHE A 120 -9.32 2.06 8.68
N SER A 121 -10.43 2.69 8.27
CA SER A 121 -10.67 3.09 6.89
C SER A 121 -11.40 4.43 6.80
N MET A 122 -11.14 5.21 5.76
CA MET A 122 -11.86 6.44 5.45
C MET A 122 -11.79 6.72 3.95
N GLY A 123 -12.75 7.51 3.43
CA GLY A 123 -12.79 7.87 2.01
C GLY A 123 -11.57 8.68 1.60
N HIS A 124 -11.38 9.86 2.19
CA HIS A 124 -10.26 10.76 1.93
C HIS A 124 -9.73 11.36 3.22
N LEU A 125 -8.44 11.71 3.24
CA LEU A 125 -7.86 12.49 4.33
C LEU A 125 -8.48 13.89 4.38
N ARG A 126 -8.80 14.34 5.58
CA ARG A 126 -9.40 15.66 5.83
C ARG A 126 -8.59 16.41 6.87
#